data_a84645b6eb7ba085f2e2b3829de5262d
#
_entry.id   a84645b6eb7ba085f2e2b3829de5262d
#
_cell.length_a   1.000
_cell.length_b   1.000
_cell.length_c   1.000
_cell.angle_alpha   90.00
_cell.angle_beta   90.00
_cell.angle_gamma   90.00
#
_symmetry.space_group_name_H-M   'P 1'
#
loop_
_entity.id
_entity.type
_entity.pdbx_description
1 polymer ?
#
loop_
_entity_poly.entity_id
_entity_poly.type
_entity_poly.pdbx_seq_one_letter_code
_entity_poly.pdbx_strand_id
1 'polypeptide(L)'
;MKRIFLQKHKPIKFKFRQTTEDFIVMEIPLFDEPENKGNYYIAKVQKQELSTMEMLDILESELQCFNIGYAGLKDKHATTTQYISMPLKFSKSFEKLRHPRIKILESFRAKEKLSIGDLKGNNFFIRLHDVSPESAQNLKEVLDDIMRKGMPNYFGYQRFGRDSANFEKARDVAQGELTMKDTKVNKIMLHAYQSYLFNDWLAKRIEISYDIKTKDCEELLVNLNISQQECDTLKNQSGLLTVLPGDIMYESKSKNWINVTDVQAIRKPYKEQKMVPTGLLAGSKAWRAKGMAGEIEHHFDDLTVAAIGTRRDAIVYPKSIRHEYKKEKKCFELSFTLPKGSYATVLLENLANRDLSPQK
;
A
#
# COMPACT_ATOMS: atom_id res chain seq x y z
N MET A 1 16.04 -7.63 -1.56
CA MET A 1 14.95 -7.21 -0.66
C MET A 1 14.27 -8.45 -0.09
N LYS A 2 14.40 -8.68 1.21
CA LYS A 2 13.75 -9.80 1.91
C LYS A 2 12.38 -9.34 2.37
N ARG A 3 11.30 -10.04 1.98
CA ARG A 3 9.96 -9.82 2.54
C ARG A 3 9.57 -11.04 3.35
N ILE A 4 9.03 -10.81 4.53
CA ILE A 4 8.56 -11.87 5.41
C ILE A 4 7.03 -11.86 5.37
N PHE A 5 6.48 -12.99 5.00
CA PHE A 5 5.04 -13.23 5.03
C PHE A 5 4.69 -13.84 6.39
N LEU A 6 3.61 -13.36 6.98
CA LEU A 6 3.29 -13.60 8.39
C LEU A 6 2.69 -14.93 8.70
N GLN A 7 2.35 -15.67 7.68
CA GLN A 7 1.52 -16.84 7.86
C GLN A 7 2.39 -18.10 8.05
N LYS A 8 2.11 -18.84 9.10
CA LYS A 8 2.78 -20.14 9.37
C LYS A 8 2.25 -21.28 8.51
N HIS A 9 1.26 -21.02 7.63
CA HIS A 9 0.70 -22.05 6.76
C HIS A 9 1.66 -22.37 5.60
N LYS A 10 1.54 -23.58 5.05
CA LYS A 10 2.24 -23.96 3.83
C LYS A 10 1.81 -23.03 2.67
N PRO A 11 2.69 -22.72 1.70
CA PRO A 11 2.32 -21.89 0.58
C PRO A 11 1.06 -22.40 -0.15
N ILE A 12 0.07 -21.53 -0.28
CA ILE A 12 -1.17 -21.84 -0.99
C ILE A 12 -0.96 -21.61 -2.49
N LYS A 13 -1.28 -22.64 -3.27
CA LYS A 13 -1.14 -22.59 -4.73
C LYS A 13 -2.42 -22.02 -5.35
N PHE A 14 -2.25 -20.98 -6.15
CA PHE A 14 -3.25 -20.42 -7.05
C PHE A 14 -2.55 -19.68 -8.20
N LYS A 15 -3.29 -19.40 -9.27
CA LYS A 15 -2.83 -18.52 -10.35
C LYS A 15 -3.56 -17.19 -10.26
N PHE A 16 -2.83 -16.10 -10.26
CA PHE A 16 -3.32 -14.74 -10.41
C PHE A 16 -2.96 -14.23 -11.81
N ARG A 17 -3.96 -13.76 -12.54
CA ARG A 17 -3.80 -13.18 -13.87
C ARG A 17 -4.19 -11.72 -13.82
N GLN A 18 -3.33 -10.85 -14.30
CA GLN A 18 -3.66 -9.44 -14.48
C GLN A 18 -4.36 -9.26 -15.84
N THR A 19 -5.66 -9.53 -15.85
CA THR A 19 -6.54 -9.34 -17.01
C THR A 19 -7.68 -8.39 -16.64
N THR A 20 -8.39 -7.89 -17.64
CA THR A 20 -9.53 -6.99 -17.43
C THR A 20 -10.71 -7.63 -16.69
N GLU A 21 -10.78 -8.96 -16.68
CA GLU A 21 -11.85 -9.73 -16.03
C GLU A 21 -11.47 -10.18 -14.62
N ASP A 22 -10.19 -10.46 -14.38
CA ASP A 22 -9.70 -11.06 -13.15
C ASP A 22 -9.14 -10.04 -12.17
N PHE A 23 -8.86 -8.82 -12.65
CA PHE A 23 -8.35 -7.72 -11.84
C PHE A 23 -9.10 -6.42 -12.10
N ILE A 24 -9.97 -6.06 -11.17
CA ILE A 24 -10.78 -4.84 -11.26
C ILE A 24 -10.43 -3.93 -10.09
N VAL A 25 -10.19 -2.65 -10.38
CA VAL A 25 -9.84 -1.64 -9.38
C VAL A 25 -10.80 -0.45 -9.49
N MET A 26 -11.42 -0.09 -8.38
CA MET A 26 -12.32 1.07 -8.31
C MET A 26 -11.80 2.06 -7.27
N GLU A 27 -11.49 3.27 -7.71
CA GLU A 27 -11.07 4.36 -6.85
C GLU A 27 -12.19 4.79 -5.90
N ILE A 28 -11.85 5.02 -4.65
CA ILE A 28 -12.73 5.62 -3.64
C ILE A 28 -12.31 7.08 -3.50
N PRO A 29 -13.15 8.03 -3.96
CA PRO A 29 -12.80 9.45 -3.94
C PRO A 29 -12.72 9.98 -2.50
N LEU A 30 -12.07 11.13 -2.34
CA LEU A 30 -12.00 11.82 -1.06
C LEU A 30 -13.31 12.53 -0.71
N PHE A 31 -14.07 12.97 -1.70
CA PHE A 31 -15.40 13.57 -1.51
C PHE A 31 -16.46 12.48 -1.28
N ASP A 32 -17.49 12.80 -0.51
CA ASP A 32 -18.61 11.88 -0.23
C ASP A 32 -19.74 12.06 -1.25
N GLU A 33 -20.13 13.32 -1.55
CA GLU A 33 -21.17 13.64 -2.52
C GLU A 33 -20.71 14.73 -3.50
N PRO A 34 -21.24 14.70 -4.76
CA PRO A 34 -20.97 15.75 -5.75
C PRO A 34 -21.61 17.08 -5.32
N GLU A 35 -20.83 18.15 -5.28
CA GLU A 35 -21.35 19.50 -4.99
C GLU A 35 -22.20 20.09 -6.13
N ASN A 36 -21.98 19.64 -7.37
CA ASN A 36 -22.60 20.16 -8.61
C ASN A 36 -22.43 21.66 -8.85
N LYS A 37 -21.36 22.25 -8.32
CA LYS A 37 -21.04 23.67 -8.39
C LYS A 37 -19.57 23.85 -8.79
N GLY A 38 -19.26 24.99 -9.42
CA GLY A 38 -17.88 25.39 -9.72
C GLY A 38 -17.53 25.31 -11.19
N ASN A 39 -16.23 25.52 -11.48
CA ASN A 39 -15.67 25.69 -12.81
C ASN A 39 -14.91 24.48 -13.32
N TYR A 40 -14.88 23.40 -12.54
CA TYR A 40 -14.31 22.11 -12.93
C TYR A 40 -15.42 21.09 -13.20
N TYR A 41 -15.11 20.16 -14.07
CA TYR A 41 -15.91 19.02 -14.40
C TYR A 41 -15.15 17.78 -13.95
N ILE A 42 -15.75 17.00 -13.05
CA ILE A 42 -15.21 15.74 -12.58
C ILE A 42 -15.96 14.61 -13.27
N ALA A 43 -15.23 13.65 -13.79
CA ALA A 43 -15.79 12.47 -14.42
C ALA A 43 -15.20 11.21 -13.81
N LYS A 44 -16.09 10.24 -13.54
CA LYS A 44 -15.73 8.88 -13.21
C LYS A 44 -15.58 8.09 -14.51
N VAL A 45 -14.37 7.63 -14.75
CA VAL A 45 -13.98 6.98 -15.99
C VAL A 45 -13.52 5.56 -15.71
N GLN A 46 -14.06 4.61 -16.48
CA GLN A 46 -13.54 3.24 -16.55
C GLN A 46 -12.65 3.10 -17.76
N LYS A 47 -11.49 2.46 -17.57
CA LYS A 47 -10.56 2.13 -18.65
C LYS A 47 -10.14 0.67 -18.61
N GLN A 48 -9.77 0.12 -19.75
CA GLN A 48 -9.28 -1.25 -19.92
C GLN A 48 -8.00 -1.23 -20.76
N GLU A 49 -6.99 -2.04 -20.38
CA GLU A 49 -5.72 -2.18 -21.10
C GLU A 49 -5.02 -0.84 -21.40
N LEU A 50 -5.21 0.15 -20.54
CA LEU A 50 -4.56 1.46 -20.59
C LEU A 50 -3.99 1.78 -19.21
N SER A 51 -2.79 2.35 -19.14
CA SER A 51 -2.32 3.06 -17.94
C SER A 51 -3.10 4.37 -17.76
N THR A 52 -3.02 4.99 -16.60
CA THR A 52 -3.59 6.33 -16.40
C THR A 52 -2.98 7.33 -17.36
N MET A 53 -1.67 7.28 -17.59
CA MET A 53 -1.00 8.24 -18.49
C MET A 53 -1.44 8.06 -19.95
N GLU A 54 -1.47 6.83 -20.46
CA GLU A 54 -1.99 6.56 -21.82
C GLU A 54 -3.43 7.04 -22.00
N MET A 55 -4.28 6.86 -20.99
CA MET A 55 -5.65 7.40 -21.02
C MET A 55 -5.65 8.93 -21.07
N LEU A 56 -4.82 9.59 -20.25
CA LEU A 56 -4.73 11.05 -20.24
C LEU A 56 -4.22 11.60 -21.58
N ASP A 57 -3.19 10.98 -22.16
CA ASP A 57 -2.65 11.37 -23.48
C ASP A 57 -3.73 11.30 -24.57
N ILE A 58 -4.56 10.24 -24.57
CA ILE A 58 -5.71 10.13 -25.49
C ILE A 58 -6.71 11.25 -25.24
N LEU A 59 -7.10 11.49 -23.99
CA LEU A 59 -8.09 12.52 -23.66
C LEU A 59 -7.59 13.93 -23.96
N GLU A 60 -6.32 14.22 -23.68
CA GLU A 60 -5.70 15.51 -23.97
C GLU A 60 -5.65 15.79 -25.48
N SER A 61 -5.33 14.76 -26.28
CA SER A 61 -5.32 14.83 -27.73
C SER A 61 -6.71 15.05 -28.32
N GLU A 62 -7.69 14.22 -27.94
CA GLU A 62 -9.04 14.25 -28.48
C GLU A 62 -9.82 15.53 -28.08
N LEU A 63 -9.59 16.02 -26.87
CA LEU A 63 -10.31 17.17 -26.32
C LEU A 63 -9.57 18.50 -26.54
N GLN A 64 -8.30 18.47 -26.93
CA GLN A 64 -7.39 19.63 -26.89
C GLN A 64 -7.40 20.28 -25.49
N CYS A 65 -7.48 19.45 -24.46
CA CYS A 65 -7.57 19.85 -23.06
C CYS A 65 -6.35 19.36 -22.30
N PHE A 66 -5.38 20.22 -22.12
CA PHE A 66 -4.15 19.89 -21.41
C PHE A 66 -4.32 20.02 -19.89
N ASN A 67 -3.51 19.26 -19.15
CA ASN A 67 -3.45 19.33 -17.69
C ASN A 67 -4.72 18.80 -16.99
N ILE A 68 -5.21 17.64 -17.43
CA ILE A 68 -6.29 16.91 -16.79
C ILE A 68 -5.82 16.45 -15.38
N GLY A 69 -6.65 16.72 -14.34
CA GLY A 69 -6.37 16.32 -12.98
C GLY A 69 -6.76 14.88 -12.71
N TYR A 70 -6.03 14.21 -11.83
CA TYR A 70 -6.31 12.85 -11.36
C TYR A 70 -5.77 12.62 -9.94
N ALA A 71 -6.38 11.68 -9.19
CA ALA A 71 -6.00 11.44 -7.81
C ALA A 71 -4.86 10.41 -7.65
N GLY A 72 -4.71 9.50 -8.60
CA GLY A 72 -3.66 8.48 -8.56
C GLY A 72 -3.54 7.66 -9.84
N LEU A 73 -2.40 7.00 -9.97
CA LEU A 73 -2.16 6.09 -11.10
C LEU A 73 -2.90 4.76 -10.88
N LYS A 74 -3.41 4.18 -11.97
CA LYS A 74 -4.08 2.87 -11.99
C LYS A 74 -3.39 1.96 -13.00
N ASP A 75 -3.38 0.68 -12.67
CA ASP A 75 -2.74 -0.37 -13.45
C ASP A 75 -3.26 -0.42 -14.90
N LYS A 76 -2.37 -0.83 -15.82
CA LYS A 76 -2.68 -1.01 -17.24
C LYS A 76 -3.46 -2.29 -17.49
N HIS A 77 -2.95 -3.43 -17.00
CA HIS A 77 -3.51 -4.75 -17.23
C HIS A 77 -4.64 -5.07 -16.23
N ALA A 78 -5.72 -4.28 -16.32
CA ALA A 78 -6.87 -4.36 -15.42
C ALA A 78 -8.08 -3.63 -16.03
N THR A 79 -9.27 -3.87 -15.51
CA THR A 79 -10.38 -2.90 -15.61
C THR A 79 -10.28 -1.96 -14.44
N THR A 80 -10.07 -0.68 -14.70
CA THR A 80 -9.91 0.30 -13.61
C THR A 80 -10.88 1.46 -13.74
N THR A 81 -11.45 1.87 -12.62
CA THR A 81 -12.33 3.03 -12.52
C THR A 81 -11.64 4.08 -11.65
N GLN A 82 -11.53 5.30 -12.15
CA GLN A 82 -10.93 6.43 -11.45
C GLN A 82 -11.66 7.74 -11.75
N TYR A 83 -11.39 8.75 -10.95
CA TYR A 83 -11.89 10.09 -11.19
C TYR A 83 -10.82 10.94 -11.87
N ILE A 84 -11.25 11.76 -12.84
CA ILE A 84 -10.45 12.77 -13.50
C ILE A 84 -11.17 14.11 -13.45
N SER A 85 -10.44 15.20 -13.57
CA SER A 85 -11.02 16.54 -13.59
C SER A 85 -10.46 17.40 -14.71
N MET A 86 -11.31 18.25 -15.27
CA MET A 86 -10.96 19.20 -16.34
C MET A 86 -11.76 20.49 -16.19
N PRO A 87 -11.36 21.61 -16.86
CA PRO A 87 -12.16 22.81 -16.87
C PRO A 87 -13.55 22.56 -17.48
N LEU A 88 -14.59 23.16 -16.90
CA LEU A 88 -16.00 22.93 -17.27
C LEU A 88 -16.30 23.15 -18.77
N LYS A 89 -15.56 24.05 -19.42
CA LYS A 89 -15.73 24.34 -20.87
C LYS A 89 -15.56 23.10 -21.77
N PHE A 90 -14.85 22.06 -21.31
CA PHE A 90 -14.63 20.82 -22.06
C PHE A 90 -15.69 19.74 -21.79
N SER A 91 -16.64 19.95 -20.86
CA SER A 91 -17.61 18.95 -20.47
C SER A 91 -18.42 18.39 -21.63
N LYS A 92 -18.95 19.28 -22.51
CA LYS A 92 -19.76 18.89 -23.67
C LYS A 92 -18.99 18.05 -24.69
N SER A 93 -17.71 18.37 -24.91
CA SER A 93 -16.83 17.60 -25.82
C SER A 93 -16.51 16.25 -25.20
N PHE A 94 -16.23 16.23 -23.90
CA PHE A 94 -15.93 15.00 -23.18
C PHE A 94 -17.13 14.02 -23.15
N GLU A 95 -18.35 14.50 -22.91
CA GLU A 95 -19.57 13.65 -22.91
C GLU A 95 -19.84 12.99 -24.28
N LYS A 96 -19.40 13.64 -25.36
CA LYS A 96 -19.50 13.12 -26.75
C LYS A 96 -18.38 12.14 -27.10
N LEU A 97 -17.32 12.06 -26.29
CA LEU A 97 -16.19 11.19 -26.55
C LEU A 97 -16.67 9.72 -26.63
N ARG A 98 -16.19 9.01 -27.63
CA ARG A 98 -16.40 7.57 -27.78
C ARG A 98 -15.06 6.91 -28.05
N HIS A 99 -14.63 6.07 -27.14
CA HIS A 99 -13.39 5.34 -27.27
C HIS A 99 -13.58 3.88 -26.82
N PRO A 100 -13.09 2.87 -27.54
CA PRO A 100 -13.38 1.46 -27.28
C PRO A 100 -12.90 0.98 -25.89
N ARG A 101 -11.85 1.61 -25.35
CA ARG A 101 -11.25 1.23 -24.07
C ARG A 101 -11.49 2.24 -22.94
N ILE A 102 -12.27 3.28 -23.16
CA ILE A 102 -12.59 4.33 -22.18
C ILE A 102 -14.10 4.51 -22.14
N LYS A 103 -14.68 4.37 -20.96
CA LYS A 103 -16.13 4.56 -20.72
C LYS A 103 -16.35 5.59 -19.63
N ILE A 104 -17.15 6.61 -19.93
CA ILE A 104 -17.61 7.59 -18.95
C ILE A 104 -18.79 6.98 -18.22
N LEU A 105 -18.72 6.91 -16.88
CA LEU A 105 -19.77 6.30 -16.05
C LEU A 105 -20.69 7.35 -15.45
N GLU A 106 -20.12 8.39 -14.86
CA GLU A 106 -20.84 9.49 -14.23
C GLU A 106 -19.99 10.77 -14.29
N SER A 107 -20.61 11.91 -14.12
CA SER A 107 -19.92 13.19 -14.13
C SER A 107 -20.72 14.26 -13.40
N PHE A 108 -20.01 15.26 -12.87
CA PHE A 108 -20.59 16.36 -12.11
C PHE A 108 -19.67 17.58 -12.08
N ARG A 109 -20.17 18.71 -11.61
CA ARG A 109 -19.38 19.93 -11.43
C ARG A 109 -18.73 19.95 -10.06
N ALA A 110 -17.53 20.55 -9.97
CA ALA A 110 -16.79 20.75 -8.74
C ALA A 110 -16.12 22.13 -8.71
N LYS A 111 -15.83 22.61 -7.50
CA LYS A 111 -15.12 23.88 -7.29
C LYS A 111 -13.64 23.75 -7.61
N GLU A 112 -13.06 22.62 -7.29
CA GLU A 112 -11.62 22.38 -7.34
C GLU A 112 -11.27 21.26 -8.32
N LYS A 113 -10.05 21.35 -8.83
CA LYS A 113 -9.41 20.32 -9.64
C LYS A 113 -8.90 19.21 -8.75
N LEU A 114 -8.98 17.95 -9.22
CA LEU A 114 -8.35 16.82 -8.54
C LEU A 114 -6.83 16.91 -8.59
N SER A 115 -6.21 16.61 -7.47
CA SER A 115 -4.77 16.53 -7.28
C SER A 115 -4.34 15.13 -6.87
N ILE A 116 -3.07 14.81 -7.08
CA ILE A 116 -2.49 13.52 -6.65
C ILE A 116 -2.66 13.37 -5.14
N GLY A 117 -3.28 12.26 -4.73
CA GLY A 117 -3.58 11.96 -3.33
C GLY A 117 -5.03 12.22 -2.92
N ASP A 118 -5.88 12.81 -3.77
CA ASP A 118 -7.29 13.10 -3.48
C ASP A 118 -8.18 11.84 -3.56
N LEU A 119 -7.73 10.76 -2.94
CA LEU A 119 -8.49 9.53 -2.80
C LEU A 119 -8.37 8.99 -1.38
N LYS A 120 -9.42 8.29 -0.93
CA LYS A 120 -9.43 7.53 0.34
C LYS A 120 -8.70 6.20 0.19
N GLY A 121 -8.85 5.54 -0.96
CA GLY A 121 -8.32 4.22 -1.23
C GLY A 121 -8.86 3.63 -2.52
N ASN A 122 -8.80 2.30 -2.63
CA ASN A 122 -9.34 1.57 -3.77
C ASN A 122 -10.11 0.34 -3.30
N ASN A 123 -11.21 0.04 -3.99
CA ASN A 123 -11.87 -1.26 -3.95
C ASN A 123 -11.25 -2.14 -5.01
N PHE A 124 -10.98 -3.38 -4.65
CA PHE A 124 -10.43 -4.39 -5.53
C PHE A 124 -11.41 -5.55 -5.68
N PHE A 125 -11.50 -6.09 -6.88
CA PHE A 125 -12.01 -7.42 -7.14
C PHE A 125 -10.93 -8.22 -7.84
N ILE A 126 -10.66 -9.44 -7.32
CA ILE A 126 -9.62 -10.33 -7.84
C ILE A 126 -10.19 -11.73 -7.96
N ARG A 127 -9.91 -12.38 -9.09
CA ARG A 127 -10.21 -13.79 -9.29
C ARG A 127 -8.92 -14.59 -9.31
N LEU A 128 -8.82 -15.55 -8.40
CA LEU A 128 -7.72 -16.50 -8.30
C LEU A 128 -8.15 -17.81 -8.97
N HIS A 129 -7.33 -18.34 -9.85
CA HIS A 129 -7.59 -19.57 -10.59
C HIS A 129 -6.81 -20.75 -10.03
N ASP A 130 -7.20 -21.97 -10.44
CA ASP A 130 -6.59 -23.24 -10.06
C ASP A 130 -6.56 -23.46 -8.53
N VAL A 131 -7.63 -23.03 -7.86
CA VAL A 131 -7.80 -23.16 -6.41
C VAL A 131 -8.48 -24.49 -6.09
N SER A 132 -7.84 -25.34 -5.29
CA SER A 132 -8.46 -26.55 -4.76
C SER A 132 -9.43 -26.24 -3.61
N PRO A 133 -10.37 -27.13 -3.25
CA PRO A 133 -11.23 -26.95 -2.09
C PRO A 133 -10.45 -26.72 -0.78
N GLU A 134 -9.35 -27.46 -0.56
CA GLU A 134 -8.44 -27.29 0.58
C GLU A 134 -7.79 -25.90 0.56
N SER A 135 -7.24 -25.48 -0.60
CA SER A 135 -6.68 -24.14 -0.76
C SER A 135 -7.71 -23.05 -0.50
N ALA A 136 -8.96 -23.24 -0.91
CA ALA A 136 -10.03 -22.28 -0.67
C ALA A 136 -10.35 -22.14 0.82
N GLN A 137 -10.33 -23.24 1.58
CA GLN A 137 -10.53 -23.20 3.03
C GLN A 137 -9.36 -22.49 3.72
N ASN A 138 -8.12 -22.81 3.34
CA ASN A 138 -6.93 -22.15 3.88
C ASN A 138 -6.93 -20.66 3.57
N LEU A 139 -7.33 -20.23 2.35
CA LEU A 139 -7.45 -18.81 2.00
C LEU A 139 -8.45 -18.07 2.91
N LYS A 140 -9.58 -18.68 3.28
CA LYS A 140 -10.55 -18.09 4.20
C LYS A 140 -9.94 -17.88 5.60
N GLU A 141 -9.28 -18.89 6.12
CA GLU A 141 -8.64 -18.82 7.46
C GLU A 141 -7.57 -17.72 7.51
N VAL A 142 -6.77 -17.60 6.44
CA VAL A 142 -5.76 -16.56 6.33
C VAL A 142 -6.42 -15.17 6.22
N LEU A 143 -7.52 -15.03 5.47
CA LEU A 143 -8.26 -13.77 5.39
C LEU A 143 -8.83 -13.36 6.74
N ASP A 144 -9.37 -14.30 7.52
CA ASP A 144 -9.88 -14.04 8.87
C ASP A 144 -8.76 -13.58 9.82
N ASP A 145 -7.57 -14.15 9.69
CA ASP A 145 -6.39 -13.72 10.47
C ASP A 145 -5.91 -12.32 10.07
N ILE A 146 -5.87 -12.03 8.77
CA ILE A 146 -5.54 -10.70 8.24
C ILE A 146 -6.56 -9.63 8.69
N MET A 147 -7.84 -9.95 8.71
CA MET A 147 -8.87 -9.03 9.23
C MET A 147 -8.64 -8.65 10.68
N ARG A 148 -8.20 -9.62 11.49
CA ARG A 148 -7.96 -9.41 12.93
C ARG A 148 -6.64 -8.71 13.22
N LYS A 149 -5.55 -9.14 12.58
CA LYS A 149 -4.17 -8.71 12.90
C LYS A 149 -3.63 -7.64 11.95
N GLY A 150 -4.28 -7.43 10.81
CA GLY A 150 -3.76 -6.64 9.70
C GLY A 150 -2.76 -7.44 8.86
N MET A 151 -2.21 -6.79 7.86
CA MET A 151 -1.12 -7.31 7.03
C MET A 151 0.02 -6.29 6.94
N PRO A 152 1.28 -6.73 6.68
CA PRO A 152 2.39 -5.82 6.43
C PRO A 152 2.09 -4.89 5.25
N ASN A 153 2.33 -3.62 5.42
CA ASN A 153 2.09 -2.62 4.37
C ASN A 153 3.34 -2.39 3.51
N TYR A 154 3.94 -3.48 3.02
CA TYR A 154 5.07 -3.41 2.09
C TYR A 154 4.72 -2.57 0.85
N PHE A 155 5.73 -1.93 0.28
CA PHE A 155 5.63 -1.51 -1.11
C PHE A 155 5.70 -2.75 -2.00
N GLY A 156 4.74 -2.88 -2.93
CA GLY A 156 4.69 -3.99 -3.87
C GLY A 156 5.82 -3.95 -4.90
N TYR A 157 6.07 -5.07 -5.56
CA TYR A 157 7.13 -5.20 -6.56
C TYR A 157 7.01 -4.18 -7.71
N GLN A 158 5.80 -3.73 -8.03
CA GLN A 158 5.56 -2.71 -9.07
C GLN A 158 6.30 -1.40 -8.78
N ARG A 159 6.63 -1.12 -7.49
CA ARG A 159 7.36 0.08 -7.08
C ARG A 159 8.81 0.07 -7.54
N PHE A 160 9.37 -1.11 -7.75
CA PHE A 160 10.80 -1.32 -8.04
C PHE A 160 11.08 -1.54 -9.53
N GLY A 161 10.07 -1.41 -10.40
CA GLY A 161 10.19 -1.65 -11.84
C GLY A 161 10.32 -3.14 -12.20
N ARG A 162 10.53 -3.43 -13.48
CA ARG A 162 10.64 -4.81 -13.98
C ARG A 162 11.93 -5.49 -13.54
N ASP A 163 12.98 -4.72 -13.29
CA ASP A 163 14.29 -5.23 -12.89
C ASP A 163 14.59 -4.72 -11.48
N SER A 164 14.57 -5.62 -10.50
CA SER A 164 15.07 -5.36 -9.15
C SER A 164 16.56 -4.92 -9.13
N ALA A 165 17.24 -4.97 -10.29
CA ALA A 165 18.59 -4.45 -10.53
C ALA A 165 18.71 -2.91 -10.42
N ASN A 166 17.60 -2.19 -10.32
CA ASN A 166 17.63 -0.73 -10.19
C ASN A 166 17.89 -0.23 -8.75
N PHE A 167 18.11 -1.13 -7.79
CA PHE A 167 18.35 -0.72 -6.41
C PHE A 167 19.63 0.13 -6.28
N GLU A 168 20.75 -0.31 -6.85
CA GLU A 168 22.01 0.42 -6.80
C GLU A 168 21.89 1.79 -7.44
N LYS A 169 21.30 1.86 -8.64
CA LYS A 169 21.00 3.14 -9.29
C LYS A 169 20.05 4.02 -8.46
N ALA A 170 19.05 3.43 -7.84
CA ALA A 170 18.10 4.15 -7.00
C ALA A 170 18.79 4.71 -5.75
N ARG A 171 19.73 3.97 -5.17
CA ARG A 171 20.59 4.41 -4.07
C ARG A 171 21.47 5.59 -4.51
N ASP A 172 22.21 5.42 -5.62
CA ASP A 172 23.14 6.43 -6.11
C ASP A 172 22.41 7.74 -6.47
N VAL A 173 21.19 7.65 -7.02
CA VAL A 173 20.33 8.82 -7.25
C VAL A 173 19.86 9.42 -5.93
N ALA A 174 19.48 8.62 -4.96
CA ALA A 174 19.01 9.09 -3.66
C ALA A 174 20.10 9.77 -2.84
N GLN A 175 21.32 9.29 -2.95
CA GLN A 175 22.52 9.85 -2.30
C GLN A 175 23.14 11.04 -3.07
N GLY A 176 22.59 11.35 -4.26
CA GLY A 176 23.09 12.47 -5.09
C GLY A 176 24.33 12.15 -5.92
N GLU A 177 24.77 10.89 -5.94
CA GLU A 177 25.93 10.42 -6.71
C GLU A 177 25.62 10.28 -8.21
N LEU A 178 24.35 10.05 -8.54
CA LEU A 178 23.85 9.95 -9.89
C LEU A 178 22.65 10.88 -10.10
N THR A 179 22.63 11.61 -11.21
CA THR A 179 21.48 12.42 -11.61
C THR A 179 20.96 11.94 -12.98
N MET A 180 19.68 11.59 -13.03
CA MET A 180 19.02 11.23 -14.28
C MET A 180 18.63 12.48 -15.05
N LYS A 181 18.69 12.45 -16.38
CA LYS A 181 18.30 13.58 -17.23
C LYS A 181 16.84 14.00 -17.03
N ASP A 182 15.95 13.05 -16.78
CA ASP A 182 14.54 13.29 -16.49
C ASP A 182 14.29 13.42 -14.99
N THR A 183 13.80 14.59 -14.58
CA THR A 183 13.45 14.88 -13.17
C THR A 183 12.34 13.98 -12.61
N LYS A 184 11.43 13.46 -13.45
CA LYS A 184 10.39 12.51 -13.04
C LYS A 184 11.03 11.16 -12.72
N VAL A 185 11.99 10.72 -13.52
CA VAL A 185 12.75 9.49 -13.28
C VAL A 185 13.57 9.60 -12.00
N ASN A 186 14.23 10.74 -11.76
CA ASN A 186 14.94 11.00 -10.49
C ASN A 186 14.01 10.79 -9.28
N LYS A 187 12.81 11.39 -9.30
CA LYS A 187 11.83 11.24 -8.22
C LYS A 187 11.40 9.78 -8.04
N ILE A 188 11.17 9.06 -9.13
CA ILE A 188 10.77 7.64 -9.08
C ILE A 188 11.88 6.81 -8.42
N MET A 189 13.14 7.00 -8.81
CA MET A 189 14.29 6.29 -8.25
C MET A 189 14.46 6.60 -6.76
N LEU A 190 14.44 7.87 -6.39
CA LEU A 190 14.52 8.31 -5.00
C LEU A 190 13.43 7.67 -4.12
N HIS A 191 12.19 7.72 -4.58
CA HIS A 191 11.09 7.07 -3.86
C HIS A 191 11.19 5.53 -3.85
N ALA A 192 11.79 4.92 -4.87
CA ALA A 192 12.04 3.48 -4.88
C ALA A 192 13.06 3.10 -3.79
N TYR A 193 14.12 3.88 -3.62
CA TYR A 193 15.10 3.67 -2.56
C TYR A 193 14.49 3.81 -1.16
N GLN A 194 13.73 4.90 -0.90
CA GLN A 194 12.99 5.04 0.36
C GLN A 194 12.07 3.84 0.63
N SER A 195 11.40 3.35 -0.42
CA SER A 195 10.51 2.20 -0.32
C SER A 195 11.25 0.89 -0.02
N TYR A 196 12.47 0.75 -0.52
CA TYR A 196 13.34 -0.38 -0.25
C TYR A 196 13.76 -0.41 1.21
N LEU A 197 14.28 0.71 1.73
CA LEU A 197 14.68 0.84 3.14
C LEU A 197 13.51 0.52 4.08
N PHE A 198 12.33 1.07 3.77
CA PHE A 198 11.12 0.78 4.54
C PHE A 198 10.75 -0.71 4.52
N ASN A 199 10.83 -1.35 3.37
CA ASN A 199 10.49 -2.78 3.27
C ASN A 199 11.46 -3.65 4.07
N ASP A 200 12.76 -3.36 4.04
CA ASP A 200 13.76 -4.09 4.81
C ASP A 200 13.60 -3.85 6.32
N TRP A 201 13.31 -2.59 6.73
CA TRP A 201 12.93 -2.27 8.10
C TRP A 201 11.71 -3.06 8.55
N LEU A 202 10.65 -3.09 7.74
CA LEU A 202 9.42 -3.79 8.09
C LEU A 202 9.64 -5.30 8.23
N ALA A 203 10.44 -5.90 7.34
CA ALA A 203 10.82 -7.30 7.44
C ALA A 203 11.56 -7.58 8.76
N LYS A 204 12.53 -6.72 9.12
CA LYS A 204 13.26 -6.85 10.40
C LYS A 204 12.33 -6.70 11.61
N ARG A 205 11.39 -5.75 11.58
CA ARG A 205 10.40 -5.58 12.66
C ARG A 205 9.48 -6.81 12.83
N ILE A 206 9.14 -7.47 11.73
CA ILE A 206 8.36 -8.73 11.77
C ILE A 206 9.19 -9.86 12.39
N GLU A 207 10.48 -9.99 12.02
CA GLU A 207 11.39 -10.97 12.64
C GLU A 207 11.46 -10.76 14.15
N ILE A 208 11.74 -9.54 14.58
CA ILE A 208 11.84 -9.21 16.01
C ILE A 208 10.51 -9.50 16.73
N SER A 209 9.38 -9.14 16.14
CA SER A 209 8.07 -9.41 16.73
C SER A 209 7.77 -10.91 16.84
N TYR A 210 8.25 -11.69 15.88
CA TYR A 210 8.18 -13.16 15.95
C TYR A 210 9.07 -13.71 17.06
N ASP A 211 10.31 -13.26 17.15
CA ASP A 211 11.25 -13.66 18.20
C ASP A 211 10.70 -13.35 19.59
N ILE A 212 10.20 -12.14 19.81
CA ILE A 212 9.57 -11.76 21.09
C ILE A 212 8.44 -12.70 21.48
N LYS A 213 7.64 -13.17 20.52
CA LYS A 213 6.49 -14.05 20.78
C LYS A 213 6.85 -15.51 20.98
N THR A 214 7.98 -15.97 20.46
CA THR A 214 8.33 -17.39 20.40
C THR A 214 9.51 -17.80 21.27
N LYS A 215 10.46 -16.91 21.51
CA LYS A 215 11.65 -17.18 22.34
C LYS A 215 11.34 -17.01 23.83
N ASP A 216 12.13 -17.66 24.68
CA ASP A 216 12.03 -17.50 26.12
C ASP A 216 12.52 -16.12 26.57
N CYS A 217 12.03 -15.66 27.73
CA CYS A 217 12.45 -14.36 28.25
C CYS A 217 13.96 -14.29 28.51
N GLU A 218 14.57 -15.34 29.02
CA GLU A 218 16.02 -15.38 29.29
C GLU A 218 16.85 -15.02 28.05
N GLU A 219 16.50 -15.57 26.88
CA GLU A 219 17.14 -15.24 25.62
C GLU A 219 16.86 -13.79 25.18
N LEU A 220 15.64 -13.30 25.39
CA LEU A 220 15.23 -11.94 25.01
C LEU A 220 15.88 -10.87 25.90
N LEU A 221 16.05 -11.15 27.21
CA LEU A 221 16.74 -10.24 28.14
C LEU A 221 18.15 -9.91 27.66
N VAL A 222 18.87 -10.91 27.17
CA VAL A 222 20.23 -10.75 26.65
C VAL A 222 20.23 -10.06 25.28
N ASN A 223 19.40 -10.56 24.36
CA ASN A 223 19.42 -10.11 22.96
C ASN A 223 18.87 -8.69 22.76
N LEU A 224 17.92 -8.26 23.56
CA LEU A 224 17.28 -6.95 23.50
C LEU A 224 17.70 -6.01 24.63
N ASN A 225 18.54 -6.47 25.56
CA ASN A 225 18.97 -5.72 26.74
C ASN A 225 17.78 -5.12 27.52
N ILE A 226 16.80 -5.97 27.87
CA ILE A 226 15.55 -5.60 28.54
C ILE A 226 15.43 -6.29 29.89
N SER A 227 14.61 -5.76 30.79
CA SER A 227 14.24 -6.38 32.05
C SER A 227 13.16 -7.46 31.87
N GLN A 228 12.96 -8.31 32.89
CA GLN A 228 11.89 -9.31 32.91
C GLN A 228 10.51 -8.66 32.73
N GLN A 229 10.25 -7.55 33.41
CA GLN A 229 8.99 -6.83 33.32
C GLN A 229 8.71 -6.28 31.90
N GLU A 230 9.76 -5.80 31.22
CA GLU A 230 9.65 -5.36 29.82
C GLU A 230 9.40 -6.54 28.90
N CYS A 231 10.09 -7.69 29.10
CA CYS A 231 9.82 -8.90 28.33
C CYS A 231 8.35 -9.31 28.43
N ASP A 232 7.80 -9.40 29.65
CA ASP A 232 6.40 -9.76 29.89
C ASP A 232 5.44 -8.76 29.22
N THR A 233 5.77 -7.46 29.26
CA THR A 233 4.99 -6.41 28.62
C THR A 233 5.00 -6.56 27.09
N LEU A 234 6.16 -6.84 26.49
CA LEU A 234 6.30 -7.02 25.05
C LEU A 234 5.60 -8.29 24.55
N LYS A 235 5.74 -9.42 25.27
CA LYS A 235 5.09 -10.70 24.92
C LYS A 235 3.57 -10.65 24.97
N ASN A 236 3.02 -9.84 25.85
CA ASN A 236 1.57 -9.73 26.07
C ASN A 236 0.83 -8.89 25.02
N GLN A 237 1.41 -8.64 23.86
CA GLN A 237 0.78 -7.92 22.77
C GLN A 237 0.17 -8.86 21.73
N SER A 238 -1.05 -8.55 21.27
CA SER A 238 -1.80 -9.37 20.30
C SER A 238 -1.67 -8.91 18.84
N GLY A 239 -1.05 -7.77 18.59
CA GLY A 239 -0.91 -7.19 17.25
C GLY A 239 0.05 -7.97 16.34
N LEU A 240 0.07 -7.63 15.07
CA LEU A 240 0.97 -8.20 14.09
C LEU A 240 2.43 -7.89 14.44
N LEU A 241 2.73 -6.61 14.61
CA LEU A 241 4.01 -6.14 15.14
C LEU A 241 3.89 -5.93 16.64
N THR A 242 4.94 -6.32 17.36
CA THR A 242 5.12 -5.91 18.75
C THR A 242 5.54 -4.45 18.76
N VAL A 243 4.78 -3.61 19.43
CA VAL A 243 5.10 -2.20 19.65
C VAL A 243 6.24 -2.13 20.65
N LEU A 244 7.29 -1.38 20.33
CA LEU A 244 8.47 -1.21 21.16
C LEU A 244 8.50 0.20 21.78
N PRO A 245 9.19 0.37 22.91
CA PRO A 245 9.46 1.71 23.45
C PRO A 245 10.16 2.59 22.40
N GLY A 246 9.63 3.80 22.22
CA GLY A 246 10.15 4.76 21.23
C GLY A 246 9.56 4.61 19.81
N ASP A 247 8.70 3.64 19.55
CA ASP A 247 7.97 3.57 18.27
C ASP A 247 7.15 4.84 18.01
N ILE A 248 6.90 5.11 16.75
CA ILE A 248 5.98 6.17 16.33
C ILE A 248 4.74 5.51 15.76
N MET A 249 3.60 5.79 16.41
CA MET A 249 2.28 5.32 16.00
C MET A 249 1.50 6.42 15.29
N TYR A 250 0.73 6.06 14.28
CA TYR A 250 -0.27 6.95 13.68
C TYR A 250 -1.63 6.72 14.36
N GLU A 251 -2.25 7.79 14.86
CA GLU A 251 -3.60 7.75 15.43
C GLU A 251 -4.62 8.21 14.40
N SER A 252 -5.56 7.35 14.06
CA SER A 252 -6.53 7.59 12.99
C SER A 252 -7.51 8.73 13.30
N LYS A 253 -7.85 8.95 14.58
CA LYS A 253 -8.82 9.96 15.00
C LYS A 253 -8.23 11.38 14.92
N SER A 254 -7.07 11.59 15.52
CA SER A 254 -6.39 12.90 15.54
C SER A 254 -5.61 13.17 14.26
N LYS A 255 -5.36 12.14 13.45
CA LYS A 255 -4.49 12.16 12.25
C LYS A 255 -3.06 12.60 12.58
N ASN A 256 -2.59 12.29 13.79
CA ASN A 256 -1.27 12.68 14.29
C ASN A 256 -0.37 11.44 14.48
N TRP A 257 0.92 11.69 14.49
CA TRP A 257 1.91 10.72 14.95
C TRP A 257 2.15 10.92 16.45
N ILE A 258 2.33 9.81 17.17
CA ILE A 258 2.55 9.77 18.62
C ILE A 258 3.77 8.91 18.90
N ASN A 259 4.72 9.43 19.70
CA ASN A 259 5.85 8.64 20.18
C ASN A 259 5.40 7.79 21.37
N VAL A 260 5.72 6.51 21.34
CA VAL A 260 5.38 5.54 22.39
C VAL A 260 6.37 5.63 23.54
N THR A 261 5.96 6.22 24.64
CA THR A 261 6.70 6.25 25.90
C THR A 261 6.20 5.15 26.86
N ASP A 262 4.93 4.79 26.79
CA ASP A 262 4.31 3.71 27.55
C ASP A 262 3.64 2.70 26.60
N VAL A 263 4.24 1.52 26.48
CA VAL A 263 3.73 0.42 25.64
C VAL A 263 2.39 -0.12 26.17
N GLN A 264 2.15 -0.09 27.48
CA GLN A 264 0.89 -0.60 28.04
C GLN A 264 -0.29 0.28 27.66
N ALA A 265 -0.12 1.62 27.65
CA ALA A 265 -1.14 2.56 27.24
C ALA A 265 -1.59 2.38 25.78
N ILE A 266 -0.67 1.93 24.91
CA ILE A 266 -0.93 1.75 23.47
C ILE A 266 -1.63 0.42 23.14
N ARG A 267 -1.56 -0.60 24.01
CA ARG A 267 -2.10 -1.94 23.73
C ARG A 267 -3.57 -1.95 23.31
N LYS A 268 -4.42 -1.22 24.05
CA LYS A 268 -5.86 -1.17 23.78
C LYS A 268 -6.17 -0.43 22.46
N PRO A 269 -5.71 0.82 22.22
CA PRO A 269 -5.95 1.50 20.94
C PRO A 269 -5.39 0.74 19.74
N TYR A 270 -4.25 0.06 19.87
CA TYR A 270 -3.68 -0.76 18.79
C TYR A 270 -4.55 -1.99 18.49
N LYS A 271 -4.99 -2.72 19.53
CA LYS A 271 -5.92 -3.86 19.38
C LYS A 271 -7.25 -3.43 18.72
N GLU A 272 -7.73 -2.23 19.04
CA GLU A 272 -8.94 -1.65 18.48
C GLU A 272 -8.72 -1.03 17.07
N GLN A 273 -7.53 -1.17 16.48
CA GLN A 273 -7.16 -0.62 15.17
C GLN A 273 -7.30 0.91 15.08
N LYS A 274 -7.29 1.61 16.21
CA LYS A 274 -7.33 3.08 16.29
C LYS A 274 -5.95 3.70 16.09
N MET A 275 -4.90 2.91 16.34
CA MET A 275 -3.51 3.29 16.16
C MET A 275 -2.77 2.19 15.40
N VAL A 276 -1.82 2.58 14.56
CA VAL A 276 -0.96 1.66 13.83
C VAL A 276 0.51 2.08 13.95
N PRO A 277 1.45 1.11 14.09
CA PRO A 277 2.87 1.42 14.05
C PRO A 277 3.27 1.92 12.66
N THR A 278 4.22 2.86 12.63
CA THR A 278 4.72 3.45 11.38
C THR A 278 6.21 3.22 11.25
N GLY A 279 6.71 3.15 10.01
CA GLY A 279 8.13 3.10 9.70
C GLY A 279 8.58 4.35 8.94
N LEU A 280 9.88 4.59 8.99
CA LEU A 280 10.52 5.73 8.36
C LEU A 280 10.56 5.57 6.84
N LEU A 281 10.23 6.63 6.13
CA LEU A 281 10.69 6.89 4.77
C LEU A 281 11.84 7.89 4.87
N ALA A 282 13.06 7.41 4.71
CA ALA A 282 14.28 8.16 4.96
C ALA A 282 14.33 9.50 4.20
N GLY A 283 14.93 10.51 4.80
CA GLY A 283 15.09 11.84 4.22
C GLY A 283 15.07 12.95 5.27
N SER A 284 15.18 14.20 4.80
CA SER A 284 15.17 15.38 5.66
C SER A 284 13.79 15.55 6.34
N LYS A 285 13.77 16.19 7.52
CA LYS A 285 12.55 16.52 8.29
C LYS A 285 11.70 15.31 8.72
N ALA A 286 12.16 14.07 8.52
CA ALA A 286 11.43 12.90 8.98
C ALA A 286 11.42 12.82 10.51
N TRP A 287 10.31 12.47 11.10
CA TRP A 287 10.22 12.19 12.53
C TRP A 287 10.74 10.77 12.79
N ARG A 288 11.85 10.65 13.51
CA ARG A 288 12.58 9.41 13.77
C ARG A 288 12.13 8.79 15.08
N ALA A 289 12.07 7.46 15.12
CA ALA A 289 11.84 6.68 16.33
C ALA A 289 12.97 6.90 17.34
N LYS A 290 12.73 6.57 18.62
CA LYS A 290 13.67 6.72 19.73
C LYS A 290 13.86 5.41 20.47
N GLY A 291 14.83 5.37 21.39
CA GLY A 291 15.09 4.18 22.23
C GLY A 291 15.22 2.91 21.39
N MET A 292 14.70 1.80 21.89
CA MET A 292 14.80 0.48 21.25
C MET A 292 14.27 0.48 19.79
N ALA A 293 13.14 1.12 19.53
CA ALA A 293 12.62 1.24 18.18
C ALA A 293 13.54 2.08 17.28
N GLY A 294 14.14 3.14 17.83
CA GLY A 294 15.08 4.01 17.14
C GLY A 294 16.39 3.32 16.77
N GLU A 295 16.92 2.47 17.63
CA GLU A 295 18.12 1.67 17.37
C GLU A 295 17.90 0.75 16.16
N ILE A 296 16.74 0.11 16.08
CA ILE A 296 16.38 -0.72 14.93
C ILE A 296 16.19 0.13 13.67
N GLU A 297 15.46 1.25 13.78
CA GLU A 297 15.15 2.11 12.64
C GLU A 297 16.42 2.73 12.03
N HIS A 298 17.41 3.07 12.86
CA HIS A 298 18.67 3.67 12.44
C HIS A 298 19.43 2.84 11.39
N HIS A 299 19.36 1.51 11.45
CA HIS A 299 19.98 0.63 10.45
C HIS A 299 19.35 0.73 9.05
N PHE A 300 18.18 1.31 8.95
CA PHE A 300 17.40 1.48 7.72
C PHE A 300 17.16 2.96 7.39
N ASP A 301 17.79 3.86 8.12
CA ASP A 301 17.78 5.30 7.85
C ASP A 301 19.01 5.68 7.04
N ASP A 302 18.81 6.50 6.02
CA ASP A 302 19.89 7.08 5.24
C ASP A 302 19.74 8.60 5.24
N LEU A 303 20.61 9.26 6.00
CA LEU A 303 20.60 10.71 6.15
C LEU A 303 21.05 11.46 4.89
N THR A 304 21.64 10.78 3.93
CA THR A 304 22.08 11.36 2.66
C THR A 304 20.99 11.47 1.62
N VAL A 305 19.82 10.84 1.87
CA VAL A 305 18.68 10.87 0.93
C VAL A 305 18.21 12.30 0.67
N ALA A 306 18.38 12.75 -0.57
CA ALA A 306 18.02 14.09 -1.04
C ALA A 306 16.51 14.26 -1.25
N ALA A 307 15.70 13.87 -0.24
CA ALA A 307 14.24 14.02 -0.25
C ALA A 307 13.71 14.48 1.10
N ILE A 308 12.48 14.96 1.11
CA ILE A 308 11.71 15.11 2.34
C ILE A 308 11.30 13.72 2.81
N GLY A 309 11.71 13.37 4.02
CA GLY A 309 11.30 12.15 4.67
C GLY A 309 9.91 12.28 5.29
N THR A 310 9.29 11.14 5.57
CA THR A 310 7.98 11.07 6.24
C THR A 310 7.83 9.71 6.93
N ARG A 311 6.64 9.37 7.37
CA ARG A 311 6.33 8.07 7.94
C ARG A 311 5.26 7.36 7.12
N ARG A 312 5.29 6.02 7.13
CA ARG A 312 4.32 5.16 6.48
C ARG A 312 3.78 4.14 7.48
N ASP A 313 2.48 3.91 7.45
CA ASP A 313 1.85 2.84 8.23
C ASP A 313 2.52 1.49 7.92
N ALA A 314 2.99 0.82 8.96
CA ALA A 314 3.65 -0.48 8.84
C ALA A 314 2.65 -1.63 8.63
N ILE A 315 1.42 -1.43 9.10
CA ILE A 315 0.32 -2.41 9.03
C ILE A 315 -0.87 -1.74 8.37
N VAL A 316 -1.59 -2.51 7.56
CA VAL A 316 -2.87 -2.10 6.99
C VAL A 316 -3.92 -3.18 7.26
N TYR A 317 -5.14 -2.74 7.51
CA TYR A 317 -6.31 -3.59 7.70
C TYR A 317 -7.20 -3.48 6.47
N PRO A 318 -7.25 -4.53 5.62
CA PRO A 318 -8.20 -4.57 4.52
C PRO A 318 -9.63 -4.51 5.05
N LYS A 319 -10.50 -3.75 4.37
CA LYS A 319 -11.89 -3.58 4.79
C LYS A 319 -12.84 -4.17 3.76
N SER A 320 -14.11 -4.34 4.16
CA SER A 320 -15.18 -4.79 3.26
C SER A 320 -14.84 -6.08 2.51
N ILE A 321 -14.15 -7.01 3.17
CA ILE A 321 -13.74 -8.27 2.56
C ILE A 321 -14.99 -9.11 2.28
N ARG A 322 -15.10 -9.57 1.02
CA ARG A 322 -16.07 -10.57 0.58
C ARG A 322 -15.35 -11.57 -0.28
N HIS A 323 -15.69 -12.84 -0.13
CA HIS A 323 -15.09 -13.90 -0.92
C HIS A 323 -16.09 -15.00 -1.26
N GLU A 324 -15.87 -15.67 -2.38
CA GLU A 324 -16.65 -16.80 -2.85
C GLU A 324 -15.75 -17.82 -3.53
N TYR A 325 -15.89 -19.09 -3.17
CA TYR A 325 -15.23 -20.19 -3.87
C TYR A 325 -16.20 -20.85 -4.84
N LYS A 326 -15.89 -20.83 -6.14
CA LYS A 326 -16.67 -21.47 -7.21
C LYS A 326 -16.01 -22.80 -7.56
N LYS A 327 -16.47 -23.87 -6.92
CA LYS A 327 -15.88 -25.22 -6.99
C LYS A 327 -15.76 -25.73 -8.43
N GLU A 328 -16.80 -25.58 -9.24
CA GLU A 328 -16.83 -26.06 -10.63
C GLU A 328 -15.81 -25.35 -11.52
N LYS A 329 -15.59 -24.06 -11.27
CA LYS A 329 -14.60 -23.24 -11.99
C LYS A 329 -13.21 -23.28 -11.37
N LYS A 330 -13.05 -23.95 -10.23
CA LYS A 330 -11.81 -23.98 -9.43
C LYS A 330 -11.25 -22.56 -9.20
N CYS A 331 -12.11 -21.57 -8.96
CA CYS A 331 -11.70 -20.20 -8.75
C CYS A 331 -12.19 -19.64 -7.41
N PHE A 332 -11.38 -18.75 -6.84
CA PHE A 332 -11.70 -18.01 -5.62
C PHE A 332 -11.81 -16.53 -5.96
N GLU A 333 -13.01 -15.97 -5.82
CA GLU A 333 -13.28 -14.56 -6.03
C GLU A 333 -13.16 -13.83 -4.71
N LEU A 334 -12.46 -12.69 -4.73
CA LEU A 334 -12.14 -11.89 -3.55
C LEU A 334 -12.36 -10.41 -3.85
N SER A 335 -13.16 -9.74 -3.01
CA SER A 335 -13.30 -8.28 -3.03
C SER A 335 -12.88 -7.71 -1.69
N PHE A 336 -12.20 -6.56 -1.71
CA PHE A 336 -11.74 -5.87 -0.51
C PHE A 336 -11.39 -4.41 -0.80
N THR A 337 -11.27 -3.63 0.26
CA THR A 337 -10.83 -2.23 0.20
C THR A 337 -9.47 -2.07 0.87
N LEU A 338 -8.56 -1.35 0.21
CA LEU A 338 -7.31 -0.89 0.82
C LEU A 338 -7.24 0.65 0.82
N PRO A 339 -6.60 1.25 1.84
CA PRO A 339 -6.31 2.67 1.82
C PRO A 339 -5.31 3.02 0.71
N LYS A 340 -5.22 4.31 0.38
CA LYS A 340 -4.24 4.80 -0.59
C LYS A 340 -2.81 4.42 -0.19
N GLY A 341 -1.99 4.09 -1.19
CA GLY A 341 -0.59 3.70 -0.97
C GLY A 341 -0.38 2.24 -0.59
N SER A 342 -1.45 1.44 -0.43
CA SER A 342 -1.36 0.00 -0.19
C SER A 342 -1.56 -0.80 -1.47
N TYR A 343 -0.99 -2.00 -1.53
CA TYR A 343 -0.90 -2.82 -2.74
C TYR A 343 -1.71 -4.11 -2.62
N ALA A 344 -2.60 -4.37 -3.57
CA ALA A 344 -3.38 -5.60 -3.63
C ALA A 344 -2.49 -6.84 -3.80
N THR A 345 -1.38 -6.71 -4.54
CA THR A 345 -0.39 -7.78 -4.71
C THR A 345 0.25 -8.20 -3.40
N VAL A 346 0.47 -7.26 -2.47
CA VAL A 346 0.97 -7.57 -1.12
C VAL A 346 -0.04 -8.38 -0.32
N LEU A 347 -1.34 -8.11 -0.43
CA LEU A 347 -2.37 -8.97 0.15
C LEU A 347 -2.30 -10.39 -0.44
N LEU A 348 -2.20 -10.51 -1.76
CA LEU A 348 -2.11 -11.81 -2.43
C LEU A 348 -0.85 -12.59 -2.02
N GLU A 349 0.29 -11.92 -1.86
CA GLU A 349 1.52 -12.54 -1.36
C GLU A 349 1.38 -13.07 0.07
N ASN A 350 0.71 -12.32 0.94
CA ASN A 350 0.40 -12.78 2.29
C ASN A 350 -0.58 -13.98 2.27
N LEU A 351 -1.59 -13.97 1.41
CA LEU A 351 -2.49 -15.11 1.22
C LEU A 351 -1.76 -16.34 0.68
N ALA A 352 -0.86 -16.14 -0.28
CA ALA A 352 -0.08 -17.22 -0.88
C ALA A 352 1.04 -17.73 0.03
N ASN A 353 1.46 -16.96 1.02
CA ASN A 353 2.69 -17.15 1.81
C ASN A 353 3.93 -17.35 0.93
N ARG A 354 4.02 -16.59 -0.16
CA ARG A 354 5.15 -16.61 -1.11
C ARG A 354 5.21 -15.33 -1.93
N ASP A 355 6.37 -15.06 -2.49
CA ASP A 355 6.56 -14.00 -3.47
C ASP A 355 5.77 -14.29 -4.76
N LEU A 356 5.05 -13.30 -5.26
CA LEU A 356 4.28 -13.34 -6.50
C LEU A 356 4.85 -12.39 -7.55
N SER A 357 6.04 -11.83 -7.32
CA SER A 357 6.71 -11.01 -8.33
C SER A 357 6.92 -11.83 -9.62
N PRO A 358 6.78 -11.23 -10.81
CA PRO A 358 7.06 -11.90 -12.05
C PRO A 358 8.48 -12.47 -12.01
N GLN A 359 8.61 -13.80 -12.13
CA GLN A 359 9.92 -14.44 -12.28
C GLN A 359 10.45 -14.09 -13.67
N LYS A 360 11.77 -13.85 -13.74
CA LYS A 360 12.48 -13.60 -15.00
C LYS A 360 12.43 -14.78 -15.94
#